data_6bf4f1b093c3050cc78df1150e5642da
#
_entry.id   6bf4f1b093c3050cc78df1150e5642da
#
_cell.length_a   1.000
_cell.length_b   1.000
_cell.length_c   1.000
_cell.angle_alpha   90.00
_cell.angle_beta   90.00
_cell.angle_gamma   90.00
#
_symmetry.space_group_name_H-M   'P 1'
#
loop_
_entity.id
_entity.type
_entity.pdbx_description
1 polymer ?
#
loop_
_entity_poly.entity_id
_entity_poly.type
_entity_poly.pdbx_seq_one_letter_code
_entity_poly.pdbx_strand_id
1 'polypeptide(L)'
;MFVEKNNKVEDYKFKKGNLNFAVIGHVEWINFLKVDQLPKPGVISHSENSLEYPAGGGSIIAKILSDLTLNQIHFFTSLGNDDYGDKCFKILSNLSLIHI
;
A
#
# COMPACT_ATOMS: atom_id res chain seq x y z
N MET A 1 -1.75 -0.94 -15.28
CA MET A 1 -2.48 -1.62 -15.54
C MET A 1 -3.83 -1.22 -15.79
N PHE A 2 -4.69 -0.98 -15.86
CA PHE A 2 -5.75 -0.63 -16.30
C PHE A 2 -6.12 0.61 -16.19
N VAL A 3 -6.37 1.35 -16.87
CA VAL A 3 -6.86 2.52 -16.85
C VAL A 3 -7.35 2.86 -18.14
N GLU A 4 -8.46 2.59 -18.46
CA GLU A 4 -9.06 2.91 -19.66
C GLU A 4 -9.67 4.27 -19.65
N LYS A 5 -9.51 5.02 -20.66
CA LYS A 5 -9.94 6.42 -20.70
C LYS A 5 -11.44 6.61 -20.52
N ASN A 6 -12.21 5.73 -21.06
CA ASN A 6 -13.64 5.87 -21.07
C ASN A 6 -14.34 4.92 -20.11
N ASN A 7 -13.58 4.07 -19.45
CA ASN A 7 -14.14 3.13 -18.50
C ASN A 7 -14.01 3.67 -17.10
N LYS A 8 -15.03 3.50 -16.34
CA LYS A 8 -14.99 3.82 -14.93
C LYS A 8 -14.23 2.74 -14.20
N VAL A 9 -13.47 3.12 -13.20
CA VAL A 9 -12.73 2.16 -12.39
C VAL A 9 -13.68 1.12 -11.80
N GLU A 10 -14.89 1.52 -11.47
CA GLU A 10 -15.89 0.62 -10.91
C GLU A 10 -16.26 -0.53 -11.82
N ASP A 11 -16.09 -0.38 -13.12
CA ASP A 11 -16.43 -1.44 -14.08
C ASP A 11 -15.53 -2.67 -13.92
N TYR A 12 -14.35 -2.48 -13.29
CA TYR A 12 -13.40 -3.55 -13.05
C TYR A 12 -13.45 -4.12 -11.64
N LYS A 13 -14.28 -3.54 -10.77
CA LYS A 13 -14.41 -4.00 -9.40
C LYS A 13 -15.51 -5.04 -9.29
N PHE A 14 -15.34 -5.94 -8.32
CA PHE A 14 -16.40 -6.84 -7.94
C PHE A 14 -17.58 -6.04 -7.42
N LYS A 15 -18.78 -6.45 -7.79
CA LYS A 15 -19.99 -5.83 -7.28
C LYS A 15 -20.06 -5.96 -5.77
N LYS A 16 -20.56 -4.90 -5.12
CA LYS A 16 -20.84 -4.97 -3.71
C LYS A 16 -21.89 -6.05 -3.45
N GLY A 17 -21.58 -6.96 -2.56
CA GLY A 17 -22.46 -8.07 -2.21
C GLY A 17 -22.31 -8.41 -0.73
N ASN A 18 -22.60 -9.65 -0.39
CA ASN A 18 -22.55 -10.13 1.00
C ASN A 18 -21.16 -10.57 1.46
N LEU A 19 -20.13 -10.42 0.62
CA LEU A 19 -18.79 -10.81 0.98
C LEU A 19 -18.14 -9.75 1.85
N ASN A 20 -17.54 -10.19 2.93
CA ASN A 20 -16.71 -9.37 3.78
C ASN A 20 -15.28 -9.81 3.61
N PHE A 21 -14.39 -8.84 3.44
CA PHE A 21 -12.98 -9.12 3.27
C PHE A 21 -12.21 -8.72 4.52
N ALA A 22 -11.34 -9.59 4.96
CA ALA A 22 -10.41 -9.30 6.03
C ALA A 22 -9.01 -9.68 5.57
N VAL A 23 -8.05 -8.80 5.84
CA VAL A 23 -6.64 -9.06 5.60
C VAL A 23 -5.95 -9.01 6.95
N ILE A 24 -5.17 -10.03 7.24
CA ILE A 24 -4.34 -10.09 8.43
C ILE A 24 -2.91 -10.15 7.94
N GLY A 25 -2.11 -9.16 8.28
CA GLY A 25 -0.75 -9.12 7.78
C GLY A 25 0.02 -7.90 8.27
N HIS A 26 1.28 -7.87 7.92
CA HIS A 26 2.20 -6.84 8.37
C HIS A 26 2.22 -5.64 7.42
N VAL A 27 2.69 -4.53 7.97
CA VAL A 27 3.01 -3.31 7.26
C VAL A 27 4.48 -3.03 7.44
N GLU A 28 5.13 -2.60 6.39
CA GLU A 28 6.51 -2.14 6.41
C GLU A 28 6.59 -0.71 5.88
N TRP A 29 7.42 0.10 6.49
CA TRP A 29 7.78 1.38 5.89
C TRP A 29 8.97 1.17 4.99
N ILE A 30 8.82 1.43 3.70
CA ILE A 30 9.86 1.18 2.71
C ILE A 30 10.36 2.50 2.15
N ASN A 31 11.67 2.57 2.00
CA ASN A 31 12.35 3.68 1.36
C ASN A 31 13.06 3.17 0.11
N PHE A 32 12.61 3.62 -1.04
CA PHE A 32 13.22 3.29 -2.33
C PHE A 32 14.19 4.40 -2.71
N LEU A 33 15.42 4.04 -2.94
CA LEU A 33 16.46 4.96 -3.37
C LEU A 33 16.89 4.62 -4.79
N LYS A 34 16.82 5.59 -5.66
CA LYS A 34 17.34 5.44 -7.02
C LYS A 34 18.83 5.77 -7.01
N VAL A 35 19.64 4.84 -7.42
CA VAL A 35 21.09 4.99 -7.54
C VAL A 35 21.53 4.56 -8.93
N ASP A 36 22.65 5.11 -9.40
CA ASP A 36 23.19 4.72 -10.72
C ASP A 36 23.74 3.30 -10.73
N GLN A 37 24.35 2.90 -9.63
CA GLN A 37 24.95 1.59 -9.47
C GLN A 37 24.70 1.09 -8.06
N LEU A 38 24.57 -0.21 -7.90
CA LEU A 38 24.50 -0.80 -6.58
C LEU A 38 25.79 -0.48 -5.81
N PRO A 39 25.68 -0.05 -4.55
CA PRO A 39 26.85 0.26 -3.76
C PRO A 39 27.76 -0.95 -3.60
N LYS A 40 29.07 -0.73 -3.73
CA LYS A 40 30.09 -1.72 -3.44
C LYS A 40 30.70 -1.42 -2.06
N PRO A 41 31.29 -2.42 -1.39
CA PRO A 41 31.97 -2.16 -0.13
C PRO A 41 32.99 -1.04 -0.26
N GLY A 42 32.97 -0.10 0.68
CA GLY A 42 33.90 1.03 0.70
C GLY A 42 33.55 2.18 -0.26
N VAL A 43 32.42 2.11 -0.97
CA VAL A 43 32.00 3.14 -1.90
C VAL A 43 30.75 3.83 -1.38
N ILE A 44 30.73 5.15 -1.44
CA ILE A 44 29.56 5.96 -1.12
C ILE A 44 28.81 6.22 -2.40
N SER A 45 27.51 5.88 -2.40
CA SER A 45 26.62 6.17 -3.51
C SER A 45 25.57 7.18 -3.08
N HIS A 46 25.29 8.13 -3.94
CA HIS A 46 24.23 9.13 -3.70
C HIS A 46 22.98 8.73 -4.45
N SER A 47 21.83 8.87 -3.80
CA SER A 47 20.56 8.68 -4.47
C SER A 47 20.10 9.98 -5.14
N GLU A 48 19.59 9.87 -6.34
CA GLU A 48 19.00 11.00 -7.04
C GLU A 48 17.61 11.31 -6.51
N ASN A 49 16.83 10.29 -6.26
CA ASN A 49 15.47 10.40 -5.79
C ASN A 49 15.19 9.34 -4.71
N SER A 50 14.24 9.65 -3.85
CA SER A 50 13.73 8.70 -2.88
C SER A 50 12.21 8.69 -2.91
N LEU A 51 11.63 7.54 -2.64
CA LEU A 51 10.20 7.35 -2.49
C LEU A 51 9.96 6.51 -1.24
N GLU A 52 9.12 7.01 -0.37
CA GLU A 52 8.78 6.32 0.87
C GLU A 52 7.27 6.09 0.94
N TYR A 53 6.88 4.90 1.31
CA TYR A 53 5.48 4.61 1.57
C TYR A 53 5.30 3.29 2.34
N PRO A 54 4.09 3.09 2.91
CA PRO A 54 3.81 1.82 3.55
C PRO A 54 3.69 0.69 2.52
N ALA A 55 4.35 -0.39 2.80
CA ALA A 55 4.34 -1.61 2.02
C ALA A 55 4.20 -2.81 2.95
N GLY A 56 4.74 -3.95 2.56
CA GLY A 56 4.54 -5.20 3.28
C GLY A 56 3.35 -5.97 2.73
N GLY A 57 3.38 -7.27 2.90
CA GLY A 57 2.39 -8.16 2.29
C GLY A 57 0.95 -7.81 2.66
N GLY A 58 0.71 -7.47 3.92
CA GLY A 58 -0.63 -7.13 4.38
C GLY A 58 -1.18 -5.87 3.73
N SER A 59 -0.40 -4.79 3.75
CA SER A 59 -0.86 -3.51 3.19
C SER A 59 -1.04 -3.57 1.68
N ILE A 60 -0.16 -4.27 0.98
CA ILE A 60 -0.26 -4.41 -0.47
C ILE A 60 -1.52 -5.20 -0.85
N ILE A 61 -1.78 -6.31 -0.16
CA ILE A 61 -2.99 -7.11 -0.42
C ILE A 61 -4.25 -6.30 -0.10
N ALA A 62 -4.27 -5.61 1.02
CA ALA A 62 -5.41 -4.78 1.40
C ALA A 62 -5.68 -3.70 0.35
N LYS A 63 -4.62 -3.05 -0.15
CA LYS A 63 -4.74 -2.06 -1.22
C LYS A 63 -5.27 -2.67 -2.51
N ILE A 64 -4.73 -3.78 -2.94
CA ILE A 64 -5.18 -4.45 -4.17
C ILE A 64 -6.64 -4.84 -4.05
N LEU A 65 -7.05 -5.42 -2.93
CA LEU A 65 -8.45 -5.76 -2.70
C LEU A 65 -9.35 -4.53 -2.69
N SER A 66 -8.91 -3.43 -2.10
CA SER A 66 -9.69 -2.19 -2.11
C SER A 66 -9.87 -1.64 -3.53
N ASP A 67 -8.91 -1.89 -4.42
CA ASP A 67 -9.00 -1.50 -5.83
C ASP A 67 -9.91 -2.45 -6.64
N LEU A 68 -10.05 -3.69 -6.20
CA LEU A 68 -10.80 -4.72 -6.92
C LEU A 68 -12.23 -4.92 -6.47
N THR A 69 -12.61 -4.40 -5.31
CA THR A 69 -13.96 -4.60 -4.76
C THR A 69 -14.58 -3.27 -4.34
N LEU A 70 -15.90 -3.25 -4.29
CA LEU A 70 -16.67 -2.15 -3.70
C LEU A 70 -16.97 -2.37 -2.22
N ASN A 71 -16.54 -3.51 -1.66
CA ASN A 71 -16.74 -3.80 -0.26
C ASN A 71 -15.63 -3.19 0.58
N GLN A 72 -15.94 -2.90 1.82
CA GLN A 72 -14.94 -2.43 2.76
C GLN A 72 -13.97 -3.55 3.10
N ILE A 73 -12.70 -3.23 3.19
CA ILE A 73 -11.65 -4.14 3.58
C ILE A 73 -11.32 -3.90 5.06
N HIS A 74 -11.41 -4.94 5.86
CA HIS A 74 -10.98 -4.89 7.25
C HIS A 74 -9.54 -5.37 7.34
N PHE A 75 -8.63 -4.47 7.70
CA PHE A 75 -7.22 -4.78 7.75
C PHE A 75 -6.74 -4.86 9.19
N PHE A 76 -6.35 -6.05 9.62
CA PHE A 76 -5.84 -6.30 10.96
C PHE A 76 -4.33 -6.36 10.92
N THR A 77 -3.71 -5.40 11.57
CA THR A 77 -2.25 -5.27 11.61
C THR A 77 -1.82 -4.62 12.91
N SER A 78 -0.53 -4.65 13.18
CA SER A 78 0.04 -3.86 14.26
C SER A 78 0.98 -2.84 13.69
N LEU A 79 0.94 -1.64 14.22
CA LEU A 79 1.82 -0.53 13.85
C LEU A 79 2.63 -0.11 15.08
N GLY A 80 3.81 0.41 14.83
CA GLY A 80 4.64 0.98 15.90
C GLY A 80 3.98 2.22 16.49
N ASN A 81 4.28 2.48 17.76
CA ASN A 81 3.87 3.71 18.41
C ASN A 81 4.96 4.77 18.20
N ASP A 82 5.19 5.12 16.97
CA ASP A 82 6.23 6.05 16.53
C ASP A 82 5.76 6.82 15.28
N ASP A 83 6.61 7.71 14.79
CA ASP A 83 6.28 8.54 13.61
C ASP A 83 5.98 7.72 12.36
N TYR A 84 6.66 6.59 12.18
CA TYR A 84 6.40 5.73 11.02
C TYR A 84 5.06 4.99 11.13
N GLY A 85 4.71 4.54 12.34
CA GLY A 85 3.41 3.96 12.60
C GLY A 85 2.28 4.94 12.33
N ASP A 86 2.44 6.19 12.76
CA ASP A 86 1.47 7.26 12.51
C ASP A 86 1.33 7.55 11.03
N LYS A 87 2.44 7.61 10.30
CA LYS A 87 2.41 7.80 8.84
C LYS A 87 1.73 6.65 8.12
N CYS A 88 2.03 5.42 8.51
CA CYS A 88 1.37 4.24 7.96
C CYS A 88 -0.13 4.28 8.20
N PHE A 89 -0.54 4.55 9.42
CA PHE A 89 -1.96 4.63 9.77
C PHE A 89 -2.68 5.69 8.94
N LYS A 90 -2.09 6.88 8.84
CA LYS A 90 -2.68 7.99 8.11
C LYS A 90 -2.85 7.67 6.62
N ILE A 91 -1.82 7.12 5.99
CA ILE A 91 -1.87 6.80 4.57
C ILE A 91 -2.87 5.68 4.29
N LEU A 92 -2.80 4.59 5.06
CA LEU A 92 -3.67 3.44 4.84
C LEU A 92 -5.13 3.74 5.16
N SER A 93 -5.39 4.56 6.18
CA SER A 93 -6.76 4.97 6.54
C SER A 93 -7.39 5.89 5.51
N ASN A 94 -6.57 6.62 4.74
CA ASN A 94 -7.08 7.49 3.69
C ASN A 94 -7.40 6.75 2.40
N LEU A 95 -6.99 5.48 2.27
CA LEU A 95 -7.41 4.66 1.15
C LEU A 95 -8.88 4.29 1.36
N SER A 96 -9.71 4.59 0.38
CA SER A 96 -11.12 4.26 0.48
C SER A 96 -11.30 2.76 0.63
N LEU A 97 -12.25 2.34 1.40
CA LEU A 97 -12.59 0.95 1.62
C LEU A 97 -11.61 0.17 2.51
N ILE A 98 -10.56 0.78 3.06
CA ILE A 98 -9.71 0.14 4.06
C ILE A 98 -10.04 0.69 5.44
N HIS A 99 -10.32 -0.22 6.35
CA HIS A 99 -10.55 0.06 7.76
C HIS A 99 -9.52 -0.72 8.58
N ILE A 100 -8.75 -0.01 9.36
CA ILE A 100 -7.67 -0.58 10.18
C ILE A 100 -8.16 -0.77 11.61
#